data_8bd9551f12343807229ceeec05782af4
#
_entry.id   8bd9551f12343807229ceeec05782af4
#
_cell.length_a   1.000
_cell.length_b   1.000
_cell.length_c   1.000
_cell.angle_alpha   90.00
_cell.angle_beta   90.00
_cell.angle_gamma   90.00
#
_symmetry.space_group_name_H-M   'P 1'
#
loop_
_entity.id
_entity.type
_entity.pdbx_description
1 polymer ?
#
loop_
_entity_poly.entity_id
_entity_poly.type
_entity_poly.pdbx_seq_one_letter_code
_entity_poly.pdbx_strand_id
1 'polypeptide(L)'
;MTQMQLLLTELENEANTTRKMLERVPADKFDWKPHPKSGTLKWLATHVAELPGWVEMTLHTSELDFANNPYKQESIENTDDLLAYYDRSFSKGKAALESGKDEQLADSWTLRNGDQVYSTRSKAEVIRMAYCQTVHHRAQLGVYLRLLDVPIPGSYGPSADEMNF
;
A
#
# COMPACT_ATOMS: atom_id res chain seq x y z
N MET A 1 13.26 -20.11 -9.24
CA MET A 1 12.69 -18.86 -8.70
C MET A 1 12.08 -19.22 -7.36
N THR A 2 12.53 -18.58 -6.28
CA THR A 2 11.98 -18.79 -4.92
C THR A 2 10.65 -18.04 -4.73
N GLN A 3 9.90 -18.33 -3.67
CA GLN A 3 8.67 -17.61 -3.36
C GLN A 3 8.96 -16.14 -3.02
N MET A 4 10.06 -15.86 -2.30
CA MET A 4 10.50 -14.48 -2.05
C MET A 4 10.80 -13.73 -3.35
N GLN A 5 11.44 -14.35 -4.32
CA GLN A 5 11.70 -13.75 -5.64
C GLN A 5 10.41 -13.46 -6.41
N LEU A 6 9.39 -14.32 -6.32
CA LEU A 6 8.08 -14.07 -6.93
C LEU A 6 7.39 -12.87 -6.29
N LEU A 7 7.37 -12.81 -4.95
CA LEU A 7 6.78 -11.69 -4.21
C LEU A 7 7.52 -10.37 -4.49
N LEU A 8 8.86 -10.43 -4.59
CA LEU A 8 9.66 -9.26 -4.94
C LEU A 8 9.34 -8.75 -6.35
N THR A 9 9.28 -9.64 -7.32
CA THR A 9 8.93 -9.28 -8.70
C THR A 9 7.54 -8.63 -8.77
N GLU A 10 6.56 -9.16 -8.02
CA GLU A 10 5.23 -8.59 -7.95
C GLU A 10 5.24 -7.20 -7.31
N LEU A 11 5.95 -7.03 -6.18
CA LEU A 11 6.10 -5.73 -5.52
C LEU A 11 6.69 -4.68 -6.47
N GLU A 12 7.75 -5.03 -7.21
CA GLU A 12 8.40 -4.14 -8.17
C GLU A 12 7.49 -3.79 -9.36
N ASN A 13 6.74 -4.75 -9.88
CA ASN A 13 5.80 -4.50 -10.97
C ASN A 13 4.68 -3.54 -10.56
N GLU A 14 4.15 -3.70 -9.33
CA GLU A 14 3.10 -2.81 -8.81
C GLU A 14 3.63 -1.42 -8.44
N ALA A 15 4.91 -1.32 -8.09
CA ALA A 15 5.50 -0.10 -7.56
C ALA A 15 5.44 1.07 -8.54
N ASN A 16 5.82 0.87 -9.79
CA ASN A 16 5.83 1.93 -10.80
C ASN A 16 4.42 2.49 -11.05
N THR A 17 3.44 1.61 -11.24
CA THR A 17 2.04 1.99 -11.46
C THR A 17 1.46 2.72 -10.25
N THR A 18 1.78 2.25 -9.05
CA THR A 18 1.30 2.87 -7.80
C THR A 18 1.91 4.25 -7.63
N ARG A 19 3.22 4.39 -7.85
CA ARG A 19 3.90 5.68 -7.75
C ARG A 19 3.34 6.71 -8.71
N LYS A 20 3.12 6.34 -9.98
CA LYS A 20 2.49 7.21 -10.99
C LYS A 20 1.08 7.67 -10.58
N MET A 21 0.30 6.80 -9.93
CA MET A 21 -1.02 7.18 -9.43
C MET A 21 -0.91 8.17 -8.26
N LEU A 22 0.03 7.97 -7.34
CA LEU A 22 0.27 8.87 -6.21
C LEU A 22 0.79 10.25 -6.65
N GLU A 23 1.57 10.33 -7.73
CA GLU A 23 2.03 11.59 -8.33
C GLU A 23 0.89 12.49 -8.81
N ARG A 24 -0.28 11.93 -9.09
CA ARG A 24 -1.46 12.68 -9.54
C ARG A 24 -2.28 13.27 -8.39
N VAL A 25 -1.98 12.94 -7.14
CA VAL A 25 -2.78 13.38 -5.99
C VAL A 25 -2.58 14.87 -5.73
N PRO A 26 -3.61 15.72 -5.90
CA PRO A 26 -3.47 17.15 -5.68
C PRO A 26 -3.56 17.50 -4.19
N ALA A 27 -2.53 18.15 -3.65
CA ALA A 27 -2.44 18.50 -2.23
C ALA A 27 -3.55 19.46 -1.77
N ASP A 28 -4.00 20.36 -2.64
CA ASP A 28 -5.12 21.29 -2.37
C ASP A 28 -6.48 20.60 -2.22
N LYS A 29 -6.56 19.30 -2.55
CA LYS A 29 -7.75 18.45 -2.42
C LYS A 29 -7.63 17.39 -1.33
N PHE A 30 -6.64 17.44 -0.48
CA PHE A 30 -6.39 16.43 0.56
C PHE A 30 -7.61 16.14 1.45
N ASP A 31 -8.40 17.17 1.80
CA ASP A 31 -9.59 17.02 2.63
C ASP A 31 -10.86 16.61 1.86
N TRP A 32 -10.78 16.58 0.53
CA TRP A 32 -11.89 16.20 -0.30
C TRP A 32 -12.25 14.70 -0.13
N LYS A 33 -13.53 14.39 -0.25
CA LYS A 33 -14.08 13.03 -0.25
C LYS A 33 -15.32 12.93 -1.13
N PRO A 34 -15.54 11.80 -1.80
CA PRO A 34 -16.66 11.64 -2.73
C PRO A 34 -18.02 11.50 -2.01
N HIS A 35 -18.00 11.10 -0.74
CA HIS A 35 -19.19 10.89 0.06
C HIS A 35 -18.88 11.14 1.55
N PRO A 36 -19.85 11.66 2.37
CA PRO A 36 -19.60 11.91 3.80
C PRO A 36 -19.10 10.71 4.60
N LYS A 37 -19.46 9.49 4.19
CA LYS A 37 -19.00 8.23 4.84
C LYS A 37 -17.66 7.72 4.33
N SER A 38 -17.12 8.30 3.25
CA SER A 38 -15.83 7.90 2.69
C SER A 38 -14.65 8.55 3.42
N GLY A 39 -13.49 7.90 3.37
CA GLY A 39 -12.23 8.53 3.75
C GLY A 39 -11.88 9.72 2.83
N THR A 40 -11.04 10.63 3.31
CA THR A 40 -10.53 11.74 2.50
C THR A 40 -9.54 11.23 1.44
N LEU A 41 -9.29 12.05 0.43
CA LEU A 41 -8.25 11.80 -0.57
C LEU A 41 -6.89 11.57 0.10
N LYS A 42 -6.52 12.41 1.08
CA LYS A 42 -5.29 12.26 1.86
C LYS A 42 -5.22 10.91 2.56
N TRP A 43 -6.29 10.52 3.27
CA TRP A 43 -6.33 9.24 3.97
C TRP A 43 -6.09 8.06 3.01
N LEU A 44 -6.82 8.04 1.89
CA LEU A 44 -6.72 6.95 0.92
C LEU A 44 -5.33 6.89 0.28
N ALA A 45 -4.79 8.05 -0.14
CA ALA A 45 -3.47 8.13 -0.74
C ALA A 45 -2.35 7.72 0.23
N THR A 46 -2.44 8.16 1.50
CA THR A 46 -1.49 7.77 2.54
C THR A 46 -1.56 6.27 2.82
N HIS A 47 -2.77 5.69 2.85
CA HIS A 47 -2.94 4.25 3.01
C HIS A 47 -2.31 3.47 1.85
N VAL A 48 -2.51 3.90 0.60
CA VAL A 48 -1.82 3.30 -0.57
C VAL A 48 -0.30 3.40 -0.41
N ALA A 49 0.21 4.53 0.08
CA ALA A 49 1.64 4.74 0.24
C ALA A 49 2.28 3.89 1.35
N GLU A 50 1.55 3.50 2.38
CA GLU A 50 2.07 2.68 3.48
C GLU A 50 2.13 1.18 3.17
N LEU A 51 1.28 0.70 2.24
CA LEU A 51 1.07 -0.74 2.01
C LEU A 51 2.34 -1.52 1.66
N PRO A 52 3.31 -1.02 0.88
CA PRO A 52 4.57 -1.72 0.68
C PRO A 52 5.35 -2.00 1.97
N GLY A 53 5.22 -1.13 2.98
CA GLY A 53 5.85 -1.28 4.29
C GLY A 53 5.28 -2.44 5.13
N TRP A 54 4.07 -2.91 4.81
CA TRP A 54 3.49 -4.10 5.45
C TRP A 54 4.30 -5.37 5.18
N VAL A 55 5.03 -5.42 4.06
CA VAL A 55 5.91 -6.53 3.72
C VAL A 55 7.04 -6.66 4.75
N GLU A 56 7.72 -5.54 5.02
CA GLU A 56 8.81 -5.49 6.02
C GLU A 56 8.27 -5.81 7.41
N MET A 57 7.17 -5.17 7.83
CA MET A 57 6.54 -5.43 9.11
C MET A 57 6.17 -6.92 9.27
N THR A 58 5.55 -7.51 8.25
CA THR A 58 5.13 -8.92 8.29
C THR A 58 6.32 -9.87 8.42
N LEU A 59 7.40 -9.64 7.68
CA LEU A 59 8.58 -10.52 7.72
C LEU A 59 9.35 -10.42 9.06
N HIS A 60 9.38 -9.24 9.68
CA HIS A 60 10.15 -8.98 10.90
C HIS A 60 9.36 -9.09 12.20
N THR A 61 8.04 -9.28 12.14
CA THR A 61 7.20 -9.44 13.34
C THR A 61 6.38 -10.72 13.26
N SER A 62 5.69 -11.06 14.36
CA SER A 62 4.71 -12.15 14.41
C SER A 62 3.27 -11.66 14.53
N GLU A 63 3.08 -10.34 14.74
CA GLU A 63 1.76 -9.74 14.92
C GLU A 63 1.78 -8.23 14.70
N LEU A 64 0.58 -7.68 14.47
CA LEU A 64 0.26 -6.28 14.70
C LEU A 64 -0.88 -6.22 15.72
N ASP A 65 -0.58 -5.64 16.88
CA ASP A 65 -1.56 -5.39 17.94
C ASP A 65 -1.80 -3.87 18.04
N PHE A 66 -2.98 -3.42 17.62
CA PHE A 66 -3.35 -2.01 17.66
C PHE A 66 -3.44 -1.42 19.08
N ALA A 67 -3.69 -2.26 20.10
CA ALA A 67 -3.70 -1.79 21.47
C ALA A 67 -2.31 -1.39 21.98
N ASN A 68 -1.26 -2.11 21.54
CA ASN A 68 0.12 -1.87 21.92
C ASN A 68 0.90 -1.02 20.90
N ASN A 69 0.41 -0.96 19.67
CA ASN A 69 0.98 -0.15 18.59
C ASN A 69 -0.13 0.74 18.00
N PRO A 70 -0.52 1.82 18.69
CA PRO A 70 -1.53 2.72 18.17
C PRO A 70 -1.07 3.29 16.83
N TYR A 71 -1.97 3.19 15.85
CA TYR A 71 -1.70 3.72 14.52
C TYR A 71 -1.31 5.20 14.61
N LYS A 72 -0.12 5.51 14.17
CA LYS A 72 0.37 6.89 14.06
C LYS A 72 0.43 7.27 12.60
N GLN A 73 -0.50 8.14 12.20
CA GLN A 73 -0.53 8.63 10.84
C GLN A 73 0.75 9.39 10.52
N GLU A 74 1.34 9.11 9.36
CA GLU A 74 2.46 9.88 8.82
C GLU A 74 2.02 11.31 8.53
N SER A 75 2.90 12.27 8.81
CA SER A 75 2.64 13.69 8.51
C SER A 75 2.89 13.93 7.02
N ILE A 76 1.82 14.06 6.27
CA ILE A 76 1.83 14.34 4.83
C ILE A 76 1.19 15.70 4.61
N GLU A 77 1.97 16.68 4.17
CA GLU A 77 1.48 18.05 3.95
C GLU A 77 1.30 18.37 2.45
N ASN A 78 1.98 17.62 1.58
CA ASN A 78 1.97 17.81 0.14
C ASN A 78 2.23 16.50 -0.60
N THR A 79 2.20 16.55 -1.93
CA THR A 79 2.42 15.38 -2.79
C THR A 79 3.85 14.85 -2.70
N ASP A 80 4.85 15.71 -2.50
CA ASP A 80 6.25 15.29 -2.35
C ASP A 80 6.45 14.47 -1.05
N ASP A 81 5.82 14.88 0.07
CA ASP A 81 5.82 14.11 1.31
C ASP A 81 5.19 12.73 1.12
N LEU A 82 4.06 12.68 0.37
CA LEU A 82 3.37 11.44 0.04
C LEU A 82 4.27 10.49 -0.74
N LEU A 83 4.96 11.00 -1.77
CA LEU A 83 5.88 10.22 -2.59
C LEU A 83 7.11 9.78 -1.79
N ALA A 84 7.67 10.64 -0.98
CA ALA A 84 8.79 10.29 -0.09
C ALA A 84 8.40 9.19 0.91
N TYR A 85 7.17 9.22 1.45
CA TYR A 85 6.65 8.16 2.31
C TYR A 85 6.50 6.84 1.55
N TYR A 86 5.92 6.88 0.35
CA TYR A 86 5.80 5.71 -0.51
C TYR A 86 7.15 5.10 -0.83
N ASP A 87 8.13 5.92 -1.27
CA ASP A 87 9.46 5.46 -1.65
C ASP A 87 10.19 4.81 -0.46
N ARG A 88 10.03 5.34 0.77
CA ARG A 88 10.54 4.71 2.01
C ARG A 88 9.87 3.37 2.29
N SER A 89 8.53 3.31 2.17
CA SER A 89 7.74 2.09 2.40
C SER A 89 8.13 0.99 1.40
N PHE A 90 8.25 1.35 0.13
CA PHE A 90 8.69 0.44 -0.93
C PHE A 90 10.11 -0.08 -0.69
N SER A 91 11.06 0.81 -0.37
CA SER A 91 12.45 0.44 -0.13
C SER A 91 12.59 -0.55 1.03
N LYS A 92 11.81 -0.37 2.11
CA LYS A 92 11.79 -1.30 3.26
C LYS A 92 11.21 -2.66 2.87
N GLY A 93 10.07 -2.67 2.18
CA GLY A 93 9.45 -3.92 1.72
C GLY A 93 10.34 -4.70 0.75
N LYS A 94 10.98 -4.00 -0.19
CA LYS A 94 11.94 -4.57 -1.13
C LYS A 94 13.14 -5.19 -0.40
N ALA A 95 13.81 -4.46 0.48
CA ALA A 95 14.96 -4.96 1.24
C ALA A 95 14.62 -6.17 2.12
N ALA A 96 13.42 -6.20 2.70
CA ALA A 96 12.96 -7.34 3.49
C ALA A 96 12.78 -8.61 2.65
N LEU A 97 12.26 -8.50 1.43
CA LEU A 97 12.14 -9.63 0.50
C LEU A 97 13.48 -10.09 -0.05
N GLU A 98 14.41 -9.16 -0.34
CA GLU A 98 15.76 -9.48 -0.82
C GLU A 98 16.58 -10.25 0.21
N SER A 99 16.39 -9.94 1.50
CA SER A 99 17.10 -10.59 2.60
C SER A 99 16.36 -11.77 3.24
N GLY A 100 15.07 -11.92 2.95
CA GLY A 100 14.21 -12.95 3.53
C GLY A 100 14.45 -14.34 2.98
N LYS A 101 13.91 -15.35 3.68
CA LYS A 101 13.99 -16.76 3.30
C LYS A 101 12.59 -17.35 3.15
N ASP A 102 12.41 -18.24 2.17
CA ASP A 102 11.11 -18.86 1.87
C ASP A 102 10.48 -19.55 3.09
N GLU A 103 11.30 -20.12 4.00
CA GLU A 103 10.82 -20.79 5.20
C GLU A 103 10.01 -19.85 6.12
N GLN A 104 10.35 -18.55 6.15
CA GLN A 104 9.64 -17.55 6.97
C GLN A 104 8.19 -17.33 6.48
N LEU A 105 7.91 -17.60 5.21
CA LEU A 105 6.59 -17.35 4.62
C LEU A 105 5.49 -18.25 5.20
N ALA A 106 5.86 -19.40 5.76
CA ALA A 106 4.94 -20.33 6.43
C ALA A 106 4.64 -19.94 7.89
N ASP A 107 5.45 -19.05 8.50
CA ASP A 107 5.23 -18.62 9.88
C ASP A 107 3.88 -17.95 10.05
N SER A 108 3.24 -18.17 11.20
CA SER A 108 2.00 -17.50 11.57
C SER A 108 2.20 -16.03 11.89
N TRP A 109 1.25 -15.21 11.46
CA TRP A 109 1.19 -13.79 11.78
C TRP A 109 -0.23 -13.38 12.19
N THR A 110 -0.37 -12.61 13.27
CA THR A 110 -1.65 -12.27 13.87
C THR A 110 -1.95 -10.78 13.79
N LEU A 111 -3.15 -10.44 13.34
CA LEU A 111 -3.72 -9.09 13.42
C LEU A 111 -4.72 -9.06 14.57
N ARG A 112 -4.52 -8.14 15.54
CA ARG A 112 -5.39 -8.04 16.72
C ARG A 112 -5.49 -6.63 17.30
N ASN A 113 -6.39 -6.45 18.23
CA ASN A 113 -6.49 -5.27 19.08
C ASN A 113 -6.73 -5.73 20.52
N GLY A 114 -5.66 -5.82 21.32
CA GLY A 114 -5.69 -6.44 22.62
C GLY A 114 -6.16 -7.90 22.55
N ASP A 115 -7.22 -8.25 23.28
CA ASP A 115 -7.77 -9.61 23.30
C ASP A 115 -8.57 -9.99 22.05
N GLN A 116 -8.93 -8.99 21.22
CA GLN A 116 -9.69 -9.23 20.00
C GLN A 116 -8.76 -9.59 18.83
N VAL A 117 -8.74 -10.87 18.47
CA VAL A 117 -8.03 -11.36 17.28
C VAL A 117 -8.92 -11.19 16.03
N TYR A 118 -8.43 -10.44 15.03
CA TYR A 118 -9.12 -10.27 13.74
C TYR A 118 -8.80 -11.40 12.78
N SER A 119 -7.53 -11.80 12.72
CA SER A 119 -7.09 -12.91 11.87
C SER A 119 -5.72 -13.44 12.30
N THR A 120 -5.50 -14.74 12.07
CA THR A 120 -4.18 -15.38 12.07
C THR A 120 -3.99 -16.07 10.74
N ARG A 121 -2.90 -15.73 10.05
CA ARG A 121 -2.58 -16.21 8.70
C ARG A 121 -1.10 -16.48 8.59
N SER A 122 -0.66 -17.18 7.54
CA SER A 122 0.75 -17.25 7.20
C SER A 122 1.27 -15.88 6.75
N LYS A 123 2.55 -15.62 6.93
CA LYS A 123 3.20 -14.39 6.43
C LYS A 123 3.02 -14.22 4.92
N ALA A 124 3.06 -15.31 4.15
CA ALA A 124 2.77 -15.28 2.72
C ALA A 124 1.37 -14.71 2.43
N GLU A 125 0.34 -15.17 3.15
CA GLU A 125 -1.04 -14.68 2.98
C GLU A 125 -1.18 -13.21 3.37
N VAL A 126 -0.47 -12.75 4.41
CA VAL A 126 -0.49 -11.34 4.83
C VAL A 126 0.17 -10.44 3.77
N ILE A 127 1.32 -10.84 3.23
CA ILE A 127 2.00 -10.11 2.14
C ILE A 127 1.08 -10.04 0.90
N ARG A 128 0.48 -11.17 0.51
CA ARG A 128 -0.47 -11.20 -0.61
C ARG A 128 -1.69 -10.31 -0.35
N MET A 129 -2.19 -10.28 0.87
CA MET A 129 -3.27 -9.37 1.26
C MET A 129 -2.84 -7.90 1.09
N ALA A 130 -1.62 -7.52 1.49
CA ALA A 130 -1.12 -6.15 1.31
C ALA A 130 -1.05 -5.76 -0.18
N TYR A 131 -0.64 -6.68 -1.07
CA TYR A 131 -0.66 -6.43 -2.52
C TYR A 131 -2.08 -6.28 -3.06
N CYS A 132 -3.00 -7.14 -2.65
CA CYS A 132 -4.41 -7.02 -3.03
C CYS A 132 -5.01 -5.68 -2.53
N GLN A 133 -4.66 -5.23 -1.34
CA GLN A 133 -5.07 -3.92 -0.84
C GLN A 133 -4.46 -2.77 -1.66
N THR A 134 -3.19 -2.89 -2.07
CA THR A 134 -2.57 -1.90 -2.96
C THR A 134 -3.36 -1.75 -4.26
N VAL A 135 -3.66 -2.85 -4.94
CA VAL A 135 -4.46 -2.84 -6.18
C VAL A 135 -5.86 -2.28 -5.94
N HIS A 136 -6.54 -2.74 -4.87
CA HIS A 136 -7.89 -2.31 -4.50
C HIS A 136 -7.96 -0.80 -4.23
N HIS A 137 -7.11 -0.30 -3.33
CA HIS A 137 -7.14 1.11 -2.93
C HIS A 137 -6.57 2.03 -4.01
N ARG A 138 -5.61 1.58 -4.80
CA ARG A 138 -5.13 2.32 -5.97
C ARG A 138 -6.24 2.51 -7.00
N ALA A 139 -7.07 1.49 -7.24
CA ALA A 139 -8.22 1.61 -8.12
C ALA A 139 -9.26 2.61 -7.57
N GLN A 140 -9.54 2.58 -6.27
CA GLN A 140 -10.39 3.57 -5.61
C GLN A 140 -9.81 4.98 -5.73
N LEU A 141 -8.48 5.13 -5.55
CA LEU A 141 -7.78 6.41 -5.70
C LEU A 141 -7.95 6.95 -7.14
N GLY A 142 -7.85 6.09 -8.14
CA GLY A 142 -8.10 6.47 -9.53
C GLY A 142 -9.53 7.00 -9.76
N VAL A 143 -10.53 6.40 -9.10
CA VAL A 143 -11.91 6.93 -9.13
C VAL A 143 -12.01 8.30 -8.44
N TYR A 144 -11.35 8.50 -7.29
CA TYR A 144 -11.33 9.80 -6.61
C TYR A 144 -10.71 10.89 -7.50
N LEU A 145 -9.56 10.58 -8.12
CA LEU A 145 -8.88 11.49 -9.03
C LEU A 145 -9.75 11.82 -10.25
N ARG A 146 -10.45 10.84 -10.82
CA ARG A 146 -11.37 11.05 -11.94
C ARG A 146 -12.55 11.98 -11.56
N LEU A 147 -13.10 11.84 -10.36
CA LEU A 147 -14.15 12.72 -9.86
C LEU A 147 -13.68 14.17 -9.61
N LEU A 148 -12.37 14.37 -9.50
CA LEU A 148 -11.71 15.67 -9.38
C LEU A 148 -11.18 16.20 -10.73
N ASP A 149 -11.54 15.57 -11.85
CA ASP A 149 -11.05 15.89 -13.20
C ASP A 149 -9.51 15.84 -13.34
N VAL A 150 -8.85 15.02 -12.51
CA VAL A 150 -7.41 14.79 -12.59
C VAL A 150 -7.15 13.63 -13.54
N PRO A 151 -6.28 13.81 -14.59
CA PRO A 151 -5.88 12.73 -15.46
C PRO A 151 -5.20 11.59 -14.71
N ILE A 152 -5.58 10.34 -15.01
CA ILE A 152 -5.04 9.15 -14.35
C ILE A 152 -4.15 8.33 -15.29
N PRO A 153 -3.06 7.73 -14.77
CA PRO A 153 -2.19 6.86 -15.56
C PRO A 153 -2.89 5.55 -15.92
N GLY A 154 -2.39 4.87 -16.94
CA GLY A 154 -2.69 3.46 -17.17
C GLY A 154 -2.17 2.59 -16.02
N SER A 155 -2.75 1.38 -15.86
CA SER A 155 -2.27 0.41 -14.86
C SER A 155 -1.95 -0.95 -15.48
N TYR A 156 -2.90 -1.86 -15.61
CA TYR A 156 -2.76 -3.13 -16.35
C TYR A 156 -3.17 -3.00 -17.83
N GLY A 157 -3.49 -1.81 -18.25
CA GLY A 157 -3.90 -1.42 -19.57
C GLY A 157 -4.03 0.10 -19.66
N PRO A 158 -4.39 0.65 -20.82
CA PRO A 158 -4.53 2.09 -20.99
C PRO A 158 -5.63 2.67 -20.12
N SER A 159 -5.48 3.94 -19.75
CA SER A 159 -6.57 4.76 -19.22
C SER A 159 -7.21 5.59 -20.34
N ALA A 160 -8.25 6.36 -20.02
CA ALA A 160 -8.81 7.34 -20.96
C ALA A 160 -7.84 8.51 -21.24
N ASP A 161 -6.85 8.71 -20.39
CA ASP A 161 -5.89 9.84 -20.48
C ASP A 161 -4.51 9.41 -21.00
N GLU A 162 -4.14 8.13 -20.82
CA GLU A 162 -2.85 7.58 -21.23
C GLU A 162 -3.04 6.25 -21.97
N MET A 163 -2.64 6.22 -23.24
CA MET A 163 -2.76 5.03 -24.10
C MET A 163 -1.56 4.08 -23.96
N ASN A 164 -0.44 4.56 -23.41
CA ASN A 164 0.78 3.78 -23.18
C ASN A 164 0.86 3.37 -21.68
N PHE A 165 1.35 2.17 -21.41
CA PHE A 165 1.51 1.59 -20.07
C PHE A 165 2.77 0.72 -19.96
#